data_8b403c6d6e189a6926efbd8c9c5677c5
#
_entry.id   8b403c6d6e189a6926efbd8c9c5677c5
#
_cell.length_a   1.000
_cell.length_b   1.000
_cell.length_c   1.000
_cell.angle_alpha   90.00
_cell.angle_beta   90.00
_cell.angle_gamma   90.00
#
_symmetry.space_group_name_H-M   'P 1'
#
loop_
_entity.id
_entity.type
_entity.pdbx_description
1 polymer ?
#
loop_
_entity_poly.entity_id
_entity_poly.type
_entity_poly.pdbx_seq_one_letter_code
_entity_poly.pdbx_strand_id
1 'polypeptide(L)'
;MGEPAQAAETKESILSINNIEVVYDEVILVLRGISLEVPKGEIVTLLGPNGAGKSTTLKAISGLLKTEDGEVTRGTIHFKGESISNRDPDDIVRRGIFQVMEGRRIIEDMTVIENLRLGAYTRKDREIKSDIEKVFHYFPRLKERTGMAGYLSGGEQQMLAIGRAVMARPEMILLDEPSMGLSPLLVKEVFGIIRNINREQGITMLLVEQNANMALHSANYGYVMESGKIVLDGRVHGVRSQCGDGV
;
A
#
# COMPACT_ATOMS: atom_id res chain seq x y z
N MET A 1 0.36 17.32 -41.35
CA MET A 1 -0.58 17.76 -40.30
C MET A 1 -0.41 16.77 -39.14
N GLY A 2 0.32 17.16 -38.10
CA GLY A 2 0.52 16.32 -36.91
C GLY A 2 -0.71 16.42 -36.02
N GLU A 3 -1.25 15.28 -35.61
CA GLU A 3 -2.26 15.23 -34.58
C GLU A 3 -1.71 15.83 -33.29
N PRO A 4 -2.49 16.66 -32.57
CA PRO A 4 -2.06 17.15 -31.28
C PRO A 4 -2.02 15.99 -30.27
N ALA A 5 -0.88 15.80 -29.61
CA ALA A 5 -0.74 14.92 -28.48
C ALA A 5 -1.87 15.22 -27.48
N GLN A 6 -2.73 14.24 -27.21
CA GLN A 6 -3.77 14.34 -26.19
C GLN A 6 -3.09 14.70 -24.85
N ALA A 7 -3.43 15.88 -24.35
CA ALA A 7 -3.05 16.29 -23.00
C ALA A 7 -3.61 15.23 -22.03
N ALA A 8 -2.71 14.52 -21.35
CA ALA A 8 -3.10 13.59 -20.30
C ALA A 8 -3.83 14.42 -19.22
N GLU A 9 -5.11 14.12 -19.00
CA GLU A 9 -5.84 14.66 -17.85
C GLU A 9 -5.02 14.35 -16.59
N THR A 10 -4.49 15.39 -15.96
CA THR A 10 -3.79 15.28 -14.67
C THR A 10 -4.86 14.94 -13.62
N LYS A 11 -4.99 13.66 -13.29
CA LYS A 11 -5.86 13.24 -12.19
C LYS A 11 -5.40 13.92 -10.90
N GLU A 12 -6.36 14.38 -10.11
CA GLU A 12 -6.10 14.97 -8.80
C GLU A 12 -5.33 14.00 -7.89
N SER A 13 -4.23 14.46 -7.31
CA SER A 13 -3.42 13.67 -6.39
C SER A 13 -4.11 13.57 -5.03
N ILE A 14 -4.39 12.34 -4.56
CA ILE A 14 -4.98 12.13 -3.23
C ILE A 14 -3.91 12.18 -2.12
N LEU A 15 -2.68 11.74 -2.44
CA LEU A 15 -1.52 11.80 -1.55
C LEU A 15 -0.40 12.55 -2.25
N SER A 16 0.19 13.52 -1.55
CA SER A 16 1.36 14.28 -2.00
C SER A 16 2.41 14.29 -0.90
N ILE A 17 3.61 13.85 -1.23
CA ILE A 17 4.81 13.93 -0.39
C ILE A 17 5.75 14.93 -1.04
N ASN A 18 6.19 15.92 -0.27
CA ASN A 18 7.07 16.97 -0.77
C ASN A 18 8.33 17.07 0.09
N ASN A 19 9.46 16.67 -0.49
CA ASN A 19 10.81 16.82 0.03
C ASN A 19 10.97 16.38 1.50
N ILE A 20 10.40 15.20 1.87
CA ILE A 20 10.48 14.75 3.27
C ILE A 20 11.85 14.15 3.59
N GLU A 21 12.35 14.51 4.79
CA GLU A 21 13.45 13.83 5.46
C GLU A 21 12.90 13.10 6.68
N VAL A 22 13.36 11.85 6.88
CA VAL A 22 13.00 11.04 8.05
C VAL A 22 14.25 10.65 8.79
N VAL A 23 14.26 10.91 10.08
CA VAL A 23 15.36 10.59 11.00
C VAL A 23 14.85 9.64 12.09
N TYR A 24 15.62 8.63 12.41
CA TYR A 24 15.43 7.73 13.54
C TYR A 24 16.48 8.03 14.62
N ASP A 25 16.09 7.86 15.88
CA ASP A 25 16.96 8.10 17.06
C ASP A 25 17.66 9.47 17.01
N GLU A 26 17.02 10.48 16.44
CA GLU A 26 17.54 11.85 16.22
C GLU A 26 18.85 11.93 15.39
N VAL A 27 19.38 10.81 14.90
CA VAL A 27 20.70 10.73 14.25
C VAL A 27 20.67 10.05 12.89
N ILE A 28 19.86 9.01 12.71
CA ILE A 28 19.92 8.16 11.50
C ILE A 28 19.00 8.72 10.42
N LEU A 29 19.56 9.45 9.45
CA LEU A 29 18.83 9.98 8.30
C LEU A 29 18.56 8.85 7.29
N VAL A 30 17.31 8.39 7.21
CA VAL A 30 16.86 7.31 6.32
C VAL A 30 16.25 7.84 5.02
N LEU A 31 15.33 8.80 5.08
CA LEU A 31 14.77 9.46 3.89
C LEU A 31 15.45 10.81 3.69
N ARG A 32 15.85 11.08 2.44
CA ARG A 32 16.75 12.19 2.10
C ARG A 32 16.13 13.12 1.07
N GLY A 33 14.97 13.71 1.38
CA GLY A 33 14.30 14.65 0.52
C GLY A 33 13.47 13.96 -0.58
N ILE A 34 12.67 12.94 -0.23
CA ILE A 34 11.82 12.27 -1.21
C ILE A 34 10.57 13.08 -1.52
N SER A 35 10.16 13.04 -2.79
CA SER A 35 8.90 13.60 -3.27
C SER A 35 8.20 12.56 -4.14
N LEU A 36 6.90 12.34 -3.91
CA LEU A 36 6.06 11.49 -4.75
C LEU A 36 4.60 11.92 -4.68
N GLU A 37 3.84 11.55 -5.68
CA GLU A 37 2.41 11.77 -5.77
C GLU A 37 1.67 10.49 -6.09
N VAL A 38 0.47 10.33 -5.51
CA VAL A 38 -0.42 9.22 -5.80
C VAL A 38 -1.76 9.78 -6.29
N PRO A 39 -2.06 9.67 -7.60
CA PRO A 39 -3.34 10.10 -8.14
C PRO A 39 -4.49 9.24 -7.61
N LYS A 40 -5.63 9.87 -7.37
CA LYS A 40 -6.84 9.19 -6.88
C LYS A 40 -7.27 8.05 -7.80
N GLY A 41 -7.54 6.89 -7.20
CA GLY A 41 -8.01 5.68 -7.91
C GLY A 41 -6.92 4.95 -8.70
N GLU A 42 -5.65 5.34 -8.60
CA GLU A 42 -4.54 4.66 -9.26
C GLU A 42 -3.79 3.73 -8.31
N ILE A 43 -3.09 2.76 -8.92
CA ILE A 43 -2.07 1.95 -8.24
C ILE A 43 -0.72 2.56 -8.60
N VAL A 44 -0.02 3.07 -7.59
CA VAL A 44 1.36 3.57 -7.71
C VAL A 44 2.29 2.61 -7.01
N THR A 45 3.46 2.34 -7.59
CA THR A 45 4.46 1.47 -6.96
C THR A 45 5.72 2.22 -6.60
N LEU A 46 6.28 1.89 -5.42
CA LEU A 46 7.58 2.34 -4.95
C LEU A 46 8.53 1.14 -4.93
N LEU A 47 9.47 1.11 -5.84
CA LEU A 47 10.42 0.02 -6.06
C LEU A 47 11.77 0.35 -5.44
N GLY A 48 12.52 -0.67 -5.07
CA GLY A 48 13.91 -0.51 -4.62
C GLY A 48 14.39 -1.71 -3.80
N PRO A 49 15.70 -1.82 -3.60
CA PRO A 49 16.29 -2.88 -2.80
C PRO A 49 15.90 -2.77 -1.32
N ASN A 50 16.20 -3.82 -0.54
CA ASN A 50 16.04 -3.78 0.91
C ASN A 50 16.95 -2.69 1.50
N GLY A 51 16.42 -1.96 2.48
CA GLY A 51 17.10 -0.82 3.09
C GLY A 51 17.03 0.49 2.28
N ALA A 52 16.37 0.53 1.12
CA ALA A 52 16.22 1.78 0.34
C ALA A 52 15.37 2.86 1.04
N GLY A 53 14.56 2.52 2.05
CA GLY A 53 13.67 3.44 2.75
C GLY A 53 12.17 3.27 2.40
N LYS A 54 11.81 2.22 1.65
CA LYS A 54 10.44 1.96 1.19
C LYS A 54 9.43 1.86 2.33
N SER A 55 9.65 0.94 3.29
CA SER A 55 8.76 0.75 4.44
C SER A 55 8.76 1.98 5.36
N THR A 56 9.90 2.69 5.46
CA THR A 56 9.97 3.99 6.17
C THR A 56 9.05 5.03 5.53
N THR A 57 8.95 5.06 4.20
CA THR A 57 8.02 5.94 3.48
C THR A 57 6.57 5.59 3.84
N LEU A 58 6.19 4.31 3.87
CA LEU A 58 4.85 3.90 4.28
C LEU A 58 4.56 4.26 5.74
N LYS A 59 5.54 4.05 6.64
CA LYS A 59 5.41 4.44 8.06
C LYS A 59 5.26 5.94 8.24
N ALA A 60 5.93 6.77 7.41
CA ALA A 60 5.77 8.23 7.43
C ALA A 60 4.33 8.64 7.07
N ILE A 61 3.71 7.95 6.09
CA ILE A 61 2.33 8.22 5.68
C ILE A 61 1.32 7.71 6.73
N SER A 62 1.56 6.52 7.31
CA SER A 62 0.63 5.88 8.24
C SER A 62 0.77 6.33 9.70
N GLY A 63 1.73 7.22 10.00
CA GLY A 63 1.97 7.73 11.36
C GLY A 63 2.70 6.75 12.28
N LEU A 64 3.27 5.66 11.72
CA LEU A 64 3.93 4.61 12.52
C LEU A 64 5.39 4.90 12.84
N LEU A 65 6.00 6.00 12.35
CA LEU A 65 7.40 6.33 12.64
C LEU A 65 7.67 6.45 14.13
N LYS A 66 6.78 7.12 14.87
CA LYS A 66 6.94 7.34 16.33
C LYS A 66 7.03 6.05 17.14
N THR A 67 6.49 4.94 16.65
CA THR A 67 6.56 3.64 17.34
C THR A 67 7.96 3.03 17.31
N GLU A 68 8.85 3.59 16.50
CA GLU A 68 10.23 3.17 16.30
C GLU A 68 11.21 4.36 16.41
N ASP A 69 10.86 5.36 17.24
CA ASP A 69 11.66 6.57 17.49
C ASP A 69 12.05 7.34 16.21
N GLY A 70 11.16 7.33 15.20
CA GLY A 70 11.33 8.03 13.93
C GLY A 70 10.37 9.23 13.79
N GLU A 71 10.81 10.24 13.05
CA GLU A 71 9.97 11.40 12.72
C GLU A 71 10.28 11.99 11.34
N VAL A 72 9.29 12.69 10.76
CA VAL A 72 9.50 13.56 9.61
C VAL A 72 10.05 14.89 10.11
N THR A 73 11.35 15.14 9.87
CA THR A 73 12.07 16.33 10.34
C THR A 73 11.99 17.49 9.34
N ARG A 74 11.77 17.22 8.05
CA ARG A 74 11.62 18.19 6.97
C ARG A 74 10.55 17.77 5.96
N GLY A 75 10.06 18.75 5.20
CA GLY A 75 9.07 18.52 4.16
C GLY A 75 7.65 18.32 4.71
N THR A 76 6.74 17.89 3.84
CA THR A 76 5.33 17.75 4.18
C THR A 76 4.69 16.55 3.51
N ILE A 77 3.73 15.94 4.18
CA ILE A 77 2.86 14.90 3.63
C ILE A 77 1.42 15.42 3.69
N HIS A 78 0.73 15.43 2.55
CA HIS A 78 -0.66 15.83 2.46
C HIS A 78 -1.52 14.69 1.93
N PHE A 79 -2.66 14.47 2.55
CA PHE A 79 -3.70 13.56 2.09
C PHE A 79 -4.99 14.34 1.89
N LYS A 80 -5.55 14.33 0.68
CA LYS A 80 -6.73 15.14 0.29
C LYS A 80 -6.56 16.62 0.60
N GLY A 81 -5.35 17.15 0.40
CA GLY A 81 -5.00 18.54 0.68
C GLY A 81 -4.72 18.89 2.15
N GLU A 82 -4.98 17.96 3.09
CA GLU A 82 -4.72 18.18 4.52
C GLU A 82 -3.37 17.60 4.94
N SER A 83 -2.63 18.32 5.79
CA SER A 83 -1.34 17.81 6.30
C SER A 83 -1.55 16.66 7.28
N ILE A 84 -0.82 15.57 7.00
CA ILE A 84 -0.79 14.36 7.83
C ILE A 84 0.60 14.05 8.39
N SER A 85 1.58 14.93 8.21
CA SER A 85 2.95 14.74 8.74
C SER A 85 2.92 14.55 10.25
N ASN A 86 3.60 13.51 10.74
CA ASN A 86 3.73 13.18 12.18
C ASN A 86 2.39 13.05 12.94
N ARG A 87 1.29 12.73 12.24
CA ARG A 87 0.01 12.41 12.87
C ARG A 87 0.05 11.03 13.50
N ASP A 88 -0.85 10.81 14.45
CA ASP A 88 -0.98 9.50 15.10
C ASP A 88 -1.70 8.49 14.20
N PRO A 89 -1.39 7.17 14.28
CA PRO A 89 -1.93 6.16 13.38
C PRO A 89 -3.46 6.06 13.39
N ASP A 90 -4.11 6.28 14.53
CA ASP A 90 -5.57 6.25 14.63
C ASP A 90 -6.23 7.41 13.88
N ASP A 91 -5.64 8.61 13.86
CA ASP A 91 -6.10 9.73 13.03
C ASP A 91 -5.94 9.41 11.53
N ILE A 92 -4.82 8.82 11.13
CA ILE A 92 -4.56 8.41 9.75
C ILE A 92 -5.60 7.38 9.27
N VAL A 93 -5.89 6.35 10.07
CA VAL A 93 -6.90 5.33 9.72
C VAL A 93 -8.29 5.96 9.59
N ARG A 94 -8.68 6.88 10.49
CA ARG A 94 -9.96 7.61 10.43
C ARG A 94 -10.08 8.51 9.20
N ARG A 95 -8.97 8.99 8.65
CA ARG A 95 -8.92 9.76 7.40
C ARG A 95 -9.07 8.90 6.15
N GLY A 96 -9.04 7.57 6.31
CA GLY A 96 -9.24 6.62 5.22
C GLY A 96 -7.97 6.04 4.63
N ILE A 97 -6.82 6.12 5.30
CA ILE A 97 -5.59 5.43 4.91
C ILE A 97 -5.44 4.18 5.78
N PHE A 98 -5.27 3.01 5.15
CA PHE A 98 -5.04 1.75 5.85
C PHE A 98 -3.75 1.10 5.34
N GLN A 99 -2.88 0.63 6.24
CA GLN A 99 -1.65 -0.07 5.88
C GLN A 99 -1.77 -1.57 6.09
N VAL A 100 -1.43 -2.34 5.07
CA VAL A 100 -1.11 -3.77 5.15
C VAL A 100 0.39 -3.88 5.32
N MET A 101 0.82 -4.19 6.54
CA MET A 101 2.23 -4.24 6.92
C MET A 101 2.90 -5.51 6.41
N GLU A 102 4.19 -5.45 6.21
CA GLU A 102 5.04 -6.62 5.97
C GLU A 102 4.84 -7.69 7.06
N GLY A 103 4.94 -8.96 6.70
CA GLY A 103 4.77 -10.08 7.64
C GLY A 103 3.31 -10.38 7.99
N ARG A 104 2.35 -9.91 7.15
CA ARG A 104 0.90 -10.23 7.20
C ARG A 104 0.16 -9.67 8.41
N ARG A 105 0.74 -9.68 9.63
CA ARG A 105 0.22 -9.12 10.88
C ARG A 105 -1.25 -9.46 11.15
N ILE A 106 -1.63 -10.72 10.94
CA ILE A 106 -2.95 -11.26 11.34
C ILE A 106 -2.96 -11.55 12.85
N ILE A 107 -4.16 -11.66 13.43
CA ILE A 107 -4.32 -12.13 14.81
C ILE A 107 -4.57 -13.64 14.76
N GLU A 108 -3.53 -14.40 15.09
CA GLU A 108 -3.49 -15.85 14.90
C GLU A 108 -4.54 -16.61 15.72
N ASP A 109 -4.83 -16.14 16.93
CA ASP A 109 -5.81 -16.71 17.86
C ASP A 109 -7.27 -16.30 17.56
N MET A 110 -7.50 -15.54 16.52
CA MET A 110 -8.83 -15.18 16.02
C MET A 110 -9.17 -15.97 14.75
N THR A 111 -10.46 -16.22 14.56
CA THR A 111 -10.98 -16.76 13.30
C THR A 111 -10.83 -15.77 12.14
N VAL A 112 -11.00 -16.25 10.89
CA VAL A 112 -11.03 -15.39 9.70
C VAL A 112 -12.07 -14.27 9.85
N ILE A 113 -13.30 -14.61 10.29
CA ILE A 113 -14.38 -13.63 10.44
C ILE A 113 -14.06 -12.60 11.51
N GLU A 114 -13.46 -12.99 12.62
CA GLU A 114 -13.06 -12.07 13.69
C GLU A 114 -11.95 -11.11 13.22
N ASN A 115 -10.95 -11.63 12.52
CA ASN A 115 -9.92 -10.78 11.89
C ASN A 115 -10.53 -9.77 10.92
N LEU A 116 -11.48 -10.17 10.06
CA LEU A 116 -12.16 -9.27 9.14
C LEU A 116 -12.96 -8.21 9.89
N ARG A 117 -13.71 -8.59 10.93
CA ARG A 117 -14.47 -7.64 11.77
C ARG A 117 -13.56 -6.62 12.46
N LEU A 118 -12.36 -7.03 12.86
CA LEU A 118 -11.37 -6.13 13.44
C LEU A 118 -10.97 -5.02 12.46
N GLY A 119 -10.88 -5.32 11.15
CA GLY A 119 -10.65 -4.31 10.11
C GLY A 119 -11.72 -3.22 10.07
N ALA A 120 -12.94 -3.53 10.47
CA ALA A 120 -14.07 -2.59 10.55
C ALA A 120 -14.21 -1.92 11.92
N TYR A 121 -13.22 -2.01 12.83
CA TYR A 121 -13.33 -1.54 14.22
C TYR A 121 -13.71 -0.05 14.34
N THR A 122 -13.21 0.81 13.44
CA THR A 122 -13.51 2.24 13.45
C THR A 122 -14.89 2.58 12.89
N ARG A 123 -15.59 1.62 12.30
CA ARG A 123 -16.90 1.79 11.64
C ARG A 123 -18.05 1.56 12.60
N LYS A 124 -19.15 2.30 12.38
CA LYS A 124 -20.37 2.20 13.18
C LYS A 124 -21.61 1.84 12.33
N ASP A 125 -21.41 1.60 11.02
CA ASP A 125 -22.49 1.24 10.11
C ASP A 125 -22.96 -0.23 10.26
N ARG A 126 -24.10 -0.56 9.61
CA ARG A 126 -24.70 -1.91 9.68
C ARG A 126 -24.28 -2.82 8.54
N GLU A 127 -23.34 -2.39 7.68
CA GLU A 127 -23.01 -3.09 6.43
C GLU A 127 -21.82 -4.08 6.58
N ILE A 128 -21.31 -4.27 7.81
CA ILE A 128 -20.15 -5.14 8.06
C ILE A 128 -20.38 -6.55 7.50
N LYS A 129 -21.60 -7.11 7.62
CA LYS A 129 -21.89 -8.45 7.09
C LYS A 129 -21.81 -8.51 5.57
N SER A 130 -22.36 -7.52 4.88
CA SER A 130 -22.30 -7.45 3.41
C SER A 130 -20.87 -7.25 2.91
N ASP A 131 -20.05 -6.51 3.64
CA ASP A 131 -18.65 -6.30 3.28
C ASP A 131 -17.79 -7.56 3.51
N ILE A 132 -18.08 -8.36 4.52
CA ILE A 132 -17.46 -9.69 4.68
C ILE A 132 -17.75 -10.58 3.45
N GLU A 133 -19.00 -10.58 2.94
CA GLU A 133 -19.32 -11.35 1.72
C GLU A 133 -18.59 -10.79 0.48
N LYS A 134 -18.39 -9.47 0.37
CA LYS A 134 -17.56 -8.88 -0.68
C LYS A 134 -16.09 -9.33 -0.55
N VAL A 135 -15.55 -9.35 0.67
CA VAL A 135 -14.19 -9.87 0.90
C VAL A 135 -14.10 -11.35 0.50
N PHE A 136 -15.08 -12.16 0.82
CA PHE A 136 -15.14 -13.55 0.39
C PHE A 136 -15.31 -13.73 -1.12
N HIS A 137 -15.92 -12.75 -1.80
CA HIS A 137 -15.95 -12.73 -3.27
C HIS A 137 -14.53 -12.56 -3.86
N TYR A 138 -13.71 -11.65 -3.30
CA TYR A 138 -12.32 -11.48 -3.72
C TYR A 138 -11.42 -12.65 -3.29
N PHE A 139 -11.69 -13.24 -2.14
CA PHE A 139 -10.88 -14.28 -1.51
C PHE A 139 -11.73 -15.53 -1.16
N PRO A 140 -12.23 -16.30 -2.16
CA PRO A 140 -13.13 -17.42 -1.91
C PRO A 140 -12.57 -18.47 -0.94
N ARG A 141 -11.25 -18.69 -0.97
CA ARG A 141 -10.57 -19.62 -0.06
C ARG A 141 -10.76 -19.27 1.41
N LEU A 142 -10.86 -17.97 1.75
CA LEU A 142 -11.09 -17.55 3.14
C LEU A 142 -12.48 -17.93 3.66
N LYS A 143 -13.47 -18.03 2.78
CA LYS A 143 -14.85 -18.42 3.14
C LYS A 143 -14.91 -19.87 3.65
N GLU A 144 -14.04 -20.73 3.14
CA GLU A 144 -13.97 -22.16 3.50
C GLU A 144 -13.24 -22.39 4.82
N ARG A 145 -12.58 -21.38 5.37
CA ARG A 145 -11.76 -21.45 6.59
C ARG A 145 -12.56 -21.03 7.82
N THR A 146 -12.95 -21.97 8.64
CA THR A 146 -13.73 -21.75 9.88
C THR A 146 -12.89 -21.73 11.15
N GLY A 147 -11.63 -22.17 11.07
CA GLY A 147 -10.71 -22.25 12.22
C GLY A 147 -9.97 -20.96 12.51
N MET A 148 -9.03 -21.03 13.44
CA MET A 148 -8.12 -19.93 13.80
C MET A 148 -7.23 -19.53 12.63
N ALA A 149 -6.99 -18.24 12.48
CA ALA A 149 -6.20 -17.70 11.37
C ALA A 149 -4.73 -18.13 11.37
N GLY A 150 -4.19 -18.52 12.52
CA GLY A 150 -2.84 -19.05 12.64
C GLY A 150 -2.61 -20.36 11.85
N TYR A 151 -3.67 -21.13 11.56
CA TYR A 151 -3.58 -22.35 10.76
C TYR A 151 -3.69 -22.12 9.25
N LEU A 152 -3.88 -20.90 8.82
CA LEU A 152 -3.90 -20.54 7.40
C LEU A 152 -2.50 -20.70 6.77
N SER A 153 -2.47 -21.10 5.50
CA SER A 153 -1.25 -21.01 4.70
C SER A 153 -0.79 -19.55 4.58
N GLY A 154 0.51 -19.35 4.30
CA GLY A 154 1.04 -18.00 4.16
C GLY A 154 0.32 -17.13 3.11
N GLY A 155 -0.16 -17.73 2.01
CA GLY A 155 -0.97 -17.01 1.02
C GLY A 155 -2.35 -16.63 1.54
N GLU A 156 -3.03 -17.52 2.28
CA GLU A 156 -4.31 -17.23 2.90
C GLU A 156 -4.19 -16.16 3.99
N GLN A 157 -3.09 -16.17 4.76
CA GLN A 157 -2.81 -15.10 5.74
C GLN A 157 -2.63 -13.75 5.06
N GLN A 158 -1.93 -13.70 3.91
CA GLN A 158 -1.78 -12.48 3.11
C GLN A 158 -3.13 -11.99 2.57
N MET A 159 -3.95 -12.90 2.05
CA MET A 159 -5.32 -12.59 1.60
C MET A 159 -6.17 -12.04 2.75
N LEU A 160 -6.05 -12.63 3.95
CA LEU A 160 -6.76 -12.15 5.14
C LEU A 160 -6.29 -10.76 5.57
N ALA A 161 -5.00 -10.46 5.52
CA ALA A 161 -4.45 -9.14 5.84
C ALA A 161 -4.99 -8.06 4.88
N ILE A 162 -5.03 -8.36 3.56
CA ILE A 162 -5.62 -7.45 2.55
C ILE A 162 -7.14 -7.34 2.76
N GLY A 163 -7.84 -8.45 3.00
CA GLY A 163 -9.27 -8.46 3.30
C GLY A 163 -9.61 -7.59 4.51
N ARG A 164 -8.80 -7.63 5.56
CA ARG A 164 -8.95 -6.78 6.75
C ARG A 164 -8.81 -5.29 6.41
N ALA A 165 -7.89 -4.93 5.50
CA ALA A 165 -7.76 -3.56 5.02
C ALA A 165 -9.03 -3.10 4.27
N VAL A 166 -9.56 -3.94 3.38
CA VAL A 166 -10.80 -3.65 2.63
C VAL A 166 -12.00 -3.43 3.55
N MET A 167 -12.08 -4.18 4.66
CA MET A 167 -13.14 -4.01 5.67
C MET A 167 -13.20 -2.62 6.31
N ALA A 168 -12.08 -1.88 6.34
CA ALA A 168 -12.05 -0.50 6.81
C ALA A 168 -12.76 0.48 5.86
N ARG A 169 -13.11 0.08 4.62
CA ARG A 169 -13.57 0.94 3.52
C ARG A 169 -12.64 2.13 3.30
N PRO A 170 -11.35 1.89 3.09
CA PRO A 170 -10.37 2.96 2.97
C PRO A 170 -10.51 3.68 1.63
N GLU A 171 -10.07 4.93 1.59
CA GLU A 171 -9.85 5.65 0.34
C GLU A 171 -8.48 5.31 -0.27
N MET A 172 -7.53 4.91 0.59
CA MET A 172 -6.19 4.50 0.19
C MET A 172 -5.68 3.32 1.00
N ILE A 173 -5.08 2.34 0.32
CA ILE A 173 -4.37 1.22 0.95
C ILE A 173 -2.87 1.34 0.65
N LEU A 174 -2.06 1.25 1.71
CA LEU A 174 -0.62 1.10 1.64
C LEU A 174 -0.29 -0.39 1.77
N LEU A 175 0.44 -0.94 0.79
CA LEU A 175 0.80 -2.37 0.75
C LEU A 175 2.32 -2.52 0.84
N ASP A 176 2.79 -3.11 1.93
CA ASP A 176 4.22 -3.33 2.19
C ASP A 176 4.61 -4.77 1.83
N GLU A 177 5.32 -4.93 0.73
CA GLU A 177 5.84 -6.18 0.17
C GLU A 177 4.81 -7.35 0.17
N PRO A 178 3.61 -7.18 -0.44
CA PRO A 178 2.55 -8.18 -0.38
C PRO A 178 2.91 -9.51 -1.07
N SER A 179 3.97 -9.56 -1.87
CA SER A 179 4.44 -10.77 -2.53
C SER A 179 5.42 -11.60 -1.70
N MET A 180 5.95 -11.04 -0.58
CA MET A 180 7.03 -11.66 0.16
C MET A 180 6.67 -13.04 0.72
N GLY A 181 7.53 -14.04 0.46
CA GLY A 181 7.35 -15.42 0.95
C GLY A 181 6.17 -16.18 0.32
N LEU A 182 5.67 -15.72 -0.84
CA LEU A 182 4.64 -16.41 -1.61
C LEU A 182 5.24 -17.16 -2.81
N SER A 183 4.59 -18.27 -3.20
CA SER A 183 4.92 -18.95 -4.46
C SER A 183 4.56 -18.06 -5.66
N PRO A 184 5.21 -18.23 -6.83
CA PRO A 184 4.93 -17.41 -8.02
C PRO A 184 3.46 -17.41 -8.45
N LEU A 185 2.76 -18.54 -8.26
CA LEU A 185 1.34 -18.65 -8.56
C LEU A 185 0.49 -17.78 -7.62
N LEU A 186 0.76 -17.83 -6.32
CA LEU A 186 0.07 -17.02 -5.32
C LEU A 186 0.36 -15.53 -5.48
N VAL A 187 1.59 -15.17 -5.86
CA VAL A 187 1.93 -13.77 -6.19
C VAL A 187 1.03 -13.25 -7.30
N LYS A 188 0.90 -13.98 -8.42
CA LYS A 188 0.00 -13.60 -9.54
C LYS A 188 -1.45 -13.47 -9.08
N GLU A 189 -1.92 -14.39 -8.24
CA GLU A 189 -3.28 -14.37 -7.68
C GLU A 189 -3.52 -13.12 -6.82
N VAL A 190 -2.63 -12.85 -5.85
CA VAL A 190 -2.72 -11.68 -4.95
C VAL A 190 -2.69 -10.37 -5.73
N PHE A 191 -1.78 -10.20 -6.68
CA PHE A 191 -1.73 -9.00 -7.52
C PHE A 191 -2.95 -8.85 -8.44
N GLY A 192 -3.49 -9.97 -8.93
CA GLY A 192 -4.76 -9.98 -9.66
C GLY A 192 -5.91 -9.44 -8.80
N ILE A 193 -5.99 -9.88 -7.55
CA ILE A 193 -7.01 -9.43 -6.60
C ILE A 193 -6.82 -7.94 -6.24
N ILE A 194 -5.58 -7.49 -6.00
CA ILE A 194 -5.27 -6.07 -5.75
C ILE A 194 -5.79 -5.19 -6.88
N ARG A 195 -5.53 -5.56 -8.15
CA ARG A 195 -6.06 -4.83 -9.32
C ARG A 195 -7.59 -4.85 -9.40
N ASN A 196 -8.21 -5.99 -9.08
CA ASN A 196 -9.68 -6.10 -9.08
C ASN A 196 -10.31 -5.19 -8.03
N ILE A 197 -9.78 -5.20 -6.80
CA ILE A 197 -10.24 -4.32 -5.72
C ILE A 197 -10.09 -2.85 -6.12
N ASN A 198 -8.94 -2.44 -6.67
CA ASN A 198 -8.74 -1.08 -7.16
C ASN A 198 -9.77 -0.71 -8.23
N ARG A 199 -9.93 -1.55 -9.25
CA ARG A 199 -10.84 -1.28 -10.37
C ARG A 199 -12.31 -1.21 -9.96
N GLU A 200 -12.76 -2.11 -9.07
CA GLU A 200 -14.17 -2.25 -8.70
C GLU A 200 -14.60 -1.29 -7.60
N GLN A 201 -13.70 -0.97 -6.68
CA GLN A 201 -14.00 -0.08 -5.54
C GLN A 201 -13.39 1.31 -5.67
N GLY A 202 -12.52 1.56 -6.65
CA GLY A 202 -11.85 2.84 -6.83
C GLY A 202 -10.84 3.19 -5.74
N ILE A 203 -10.44 2.21 -4.92
CA ILE A 203 -9.49 2.42 -3.82
C ILE A 203 -8.11 2.74 -4.39
N THR A 204 -7.52 3.87 -3.98
CA THR A 204 -6.15 4.23 -4.34
C THR A 204 -5.15 3.31 -3.63
N MET A 205 -4.05 2.94 -4.29
CA MET A 205 -3.07 2.05 -3.69
C MET A 205 -1.64 2.54 -3.89
N LEU A 206 -0.86 2.54 -2.81
CA LEU A 206 0.59 2.68 -2.87
C LEU A 206 1.21 1.34 -2.49
N LEU A 207 1.89 0.73 -3.47
CA LEU A 207 2.47 -0.58 -3.38
C LEU A 207 3.99 -0.47 -3.26
N VAL A 208 4.55 -1.00 -2.19
CA VAL A 208 6.00 -1.12 -2.01
C VAL A 208 6.41 -2.55 -2.35
N GLU A 209 7.41 -2.69 -3.22
CA GLU A 209 7.91 -4.00 -3.66
C GLU A 209 9.41 -3.98 -3.98
N GLN A 210 10.03 -5.14 -3.83
CA GLN A 210 11.36 -5.40 -4.36
C GLN A 210 11.29 -6.01 -5.76
N ASN A 211 10.27 -6.84 -6.03
CA ASN A 211 10.07 -7.47 -7.33
C ASN A 211 9.45 -6.49 -8.33
N ALA A 212 10.31 -5.79 -9.09
CA ALA A 212 9.90 -4.79 -10.06
C ALA A 212 8.94 -5.34 -11.13
N ASN A 213 9.18 -6.56 -11.64
CA ASN A 213 8.37 -7.14 -12.69
C ASN A 213 6.89 -7.26 -12.29
N MET A 214 6.62 -7.82 -11.11
CA MET A 214 5.25 -8.02 -10.65
C MET A 214 4.56 -6.71 -10.30
N ALA A 215 5.27 -5.81 -9.63
CA ALA A 215 4.74 -4.51 -9.24
C ALA A 215 4.38 -3.65 -10.46
N LEU A 216 5.29 -3.54 -11.44
CA LEU A 216 5.06 -2.79 -12.67
C LEU A 216 3.94 -3.35 -13.56
N HIS A 217 3.63 -4.67 -13.48
CA HIS A 217 2.48 -5.24 -14.17
C HIS A 217 1.13 -4.82 -13.56
N SER A 218 1.13 -4.32 -12.36
CA SER A 218 -0.09 -3.99 -11.61
C SER A 218 -0.28 -2.50 -11.39
N ALA A 219 0.77 -1.70 -11.57
CA ALA A 219 0.75 -0.27 -11.31
C ALA A 219 0.50 0.56 -12.58
N ASN A 220 0.04 1.80 -12.37
CA ASN A 220 -0.11 2.83 -13.40
C ASN A 220 1.15 3.69 -13.50
N TYR A 221 1.79 3.94 -12.35
CA TYR A 221 2.99 4.77 -12.20
C TYR A 221 3.97 4.11 -11.24
N GLY A 222 5.27 4.32 -11.45
CA GLY A 222 6.32 3.75 -10.61
C GLY A 222 7.38 4.77 -10.22
N TYR A 223 7.82 4.67 -8.98
CA TYR A 223 8.99 5.34 -8.44
C TYR A 223 10.05 4.30 -8.10
N VAL A 224 11.31 4.59 -8.40
CA VAL A 224 12.46 3.76 -8.01
C VAL A 224 13.24 4.49 -6.93
N MET A 225 13.49 3.80 -5.83
CA MET A 225 14.14 4.35 -4.66
C MET A 225 15.46 3.65 -4.38
N GLU A 226 16.49 4.44 -4.12
CA GLU A 226 17.81 3.96 -3.68
C GLU A 226 18.35 4.85 -2.55
N SER A 227 18.83 4.23 -1.48
CA SER A 227 19.51 4.93 -0.37
C SER A 227 18.78 6.18 0.14
N GLY A 228 17.46 6.07 0.29
CA GLY A 228 16.60 7.13 0.82
C GLY A 228 16.23 8.23 -0.18
N LYS A 229 16.43 8.04 -1.49
CA LYS A 229 16.10 8.99 -2.55
C LYS A 229 15.32 8.35 -3.67
N ILE A 230 14.43 9.11 -4.33
CA ILE A 230 13.86 8.73 -5.61
C ILE A 230 14.91 9.01 -6.70
N VAL A 231 15.28 7.98 -7.45
CA VAL A 231 16.29 8.06 -8.52
C VAL A 231 15.69 8.03 -9.91
N LEU A 232 14.46 7.49 -10.03
CA LEU A 232 13.73 7.39 -11.28
C LEU A 232 12.23 7.38 -10.98
N ASP A 233 11.44 7.98 -11.83
CA ASP A 233 9.99 7.85 -11.79
C ASP A 233 9.38 7.96 -13.20
N GLY A 234 8.17 7.44 -13.35
CA GLY A 234 7.46 7.51 -14.63
C GLY A 234 6.26 6.59 -14.72
N ARG A 235 5.50 6.75 -15.83
CA ARG A 235 4.48 5.76 -16.20
C ARG A 235 5.12 4.41 -16.43
N VAL A 236 4.42 3.34 -16.07
CA VAL A 236 4.97 1.97 -16.08
C VAL A 236 5.66 1.58 -17.38
N HIS A 237 5.12 1.98 -18.56
CA HIS A 237 5.78 1.70 -19.84
C HIS A 237 7.19 2.34 -19.95
N GLY A 238 7.37 3.55 -19.41
CA GLY A 238 8.67 4.25 -19.42
C GLY A 238 9.66 3.65 -18.42
N VAL A 239 9.21 3.32 -17.22
CA VAL A 239 10.06 2.73 -16.17
C VAL A 239 10.59 1.35 -16.57
N ARG A 240 9.76 0.52 -17.22
CA ARG A 240 10.19 -0.80 -17.75
C ARG A 240 11.34 -0.70 -18.75
N SER A 241 11.27 0.26 -19.66
CA SER A 241 12.33 0.42 -20.69
C SER A 241 13.66 0.86 -20.12
N GLN A 242 13.70 1.52 -18.96
CA GLN A 242 14.91 2.02 -18.31
C GLN A 242 15.50 1.04 -17.29
N CYS A 243 14.66 0.19 -16.67
CA CYS A 243 15.15 -0.85 -15.74
C CYS A 243 15.76 -2.07 -16.45
N GLY A 244 15.63 -2.18 -17.80
CA GLY A 244 16.14 -3.32 -18.60
C GLY A 244 15.37 -4.62 -18.35
N ASP A 245 15.28 -5.51 -19.34
CA ASP A 245 14.64 -6.84 -19.23
C ASP A 245 15.43 -7.84 -18.35
N GLY A 246 16.28 -7.36 -17.47
CA GLY A 246 17.29 -8.12 -16.70
C GLY A 246 17.19 -8.06 -15.19
N VAL A 247 15.99 -7.74 -14.61
CA VAL A 247 15.77 -7.84 -13.15
C VAL A 247 14.59 -8.77 -12.84
#